data_5a7034c65ff4f5e697c1c3bec9817cef
#
_entry.id   5a7034c65ff4f5e697c1c3bec9817cef
#
_cell.length_a   1.000
_cell.length_b   1.000
_cell.length_c   1.000
_cell.angle_alpha   90.00
_cell.angle_beta   90.00
_cell.angle_gamma   90.00
#
_symmetry.space_group_name_H-M   'P 1'
#
loop_
_entity.id
_entity.type
_entity.pdbx_description
1 polymer ?
#
loop_
_entity_poly.entity_id
_entity_poly.type
_entity_poly.pdbx_seq_one_letter_code
_entity_poly.pdbx_strand_id
1 'polypeptide(L)'
;MSPYFMEKTLILLKPDCLDNRVVGQVISRFEEKSYSIIATRMIQLDDSLLSEHYAHVAHLPFFPDIASFMSSRPVLAMILEGENVVQGVRDLLGPTDSTTAPKGTIRGDLGTDRMRNVVHASDSLENAQVEIERFFSDQLANA
;
A
#
# COMPACT_ATOMS: atom_id res chain seq x y z
N MET A 1 -26.59 10.42 -8.08
CA MET A 1 -25.83 10.14 -8.00
C MET A 1 -25.59 9.33 -7.72
N SER A 2 -25.11 9.45 -8.29
CA SER A 2 -24.65 8.31 -7.96
C SER A 2 -24.45 8.31 -6.56
N PRO A 3 -25.00 7.43 -5.94
CA PRO A 3 -24.61 7.15 -4.62
C PRO A 3 -23.18 6.68 -4.60
N TYR A 4 -22.48 6.78 -5.75
CA TYR A 4 -21.22 6.16 -5.81
C TYR A 4 -20.19 7.13 -5.42
N PHE A 5 -19.54 6.87 -4.34
CA PHE A 5 -18.33 7.54 -4.01
C PHE A 5 -17.19 6.79 -4.65
N MET A 6 -16.67 7.36 -5.71
CA MET A 6 -15.41 6.91 -6.26
C MET A 6 -14.31 7.46 -5.40
N GLU A 7 -13.82 6.62 -4.52
CA GLU A 7 -12.69 6.94 -3.66
C GLU A 7 -11.38 6.56 -4.33
N LYS A 8 -10.30 7.12 -3.83
CA LYS A 8 -8.94 6.75 -4.23
C LYS A 8 -8.16 6.35 -2.99
N THR A 9 -7.26 5.40 -3.16
CA THR A 9 -6.36 4.98 -2.07
C THR A 9 -4.96 4.79 -2.60
N LEU A 10 -3.98 4.99 -1.71
CA LEU A 10 -2.59 4.72 -2.05
C LEU A 10 -2.22 3.30 -1.65
N ILE A 11 -1.55 2.63 -2.57
CA ILE A 11 -1.05 1.28 -2.36
C ILE A 11 0.48 1.31 -2.55
N LEU A 12 1.20 0.65 -1.66
CA LEU A 12 2.60 0.32 -1.88
C LEU A 12 2.72 -1.20 -1.87
N LEU A 13 3.22 -1.78 -2.96
CA LEU A 13 3.62 -3.18 -2.95
C LEU A 13 5.04 -3.20 -2.42
N LYS A 14 5.22 -3.85 -1.27
CA LYS A 14 6.42 -3.76 -0.45
C LYS A 14 7.54 -4.62 -1.04
N PRO A 15 8.79 -4.48 -0.55
CA PRO A 15 9.90 -5.25 -1.11
C PRO A 15 9.66 -6.75 -1.18
N ASP A 16 9.03 -7.33 -0.16
CA ASP A 16 8.75 -8.76 -0.14
C ASP A 16 7.76 -9.19 -1.23
N CYS A 17 6.82 -8.32 -1.59
CA CYS A 17 5.89 -8.59 -2.68
C CYS A 17 6.63 -8.78 -4.01
N LEU A 18 7.61 -7.91 -4.27
CA LEU A 18 8.41 -8.01 -5.49
C LEU A 18 9.42 -9.15 -5.40
N ASP A 19 10.09 -9.31 -4.26
CA ASP A 19 11.07 -10.37 -4.07
C ASP A 19 10.44 -11.75 -4.21
N ASN A 20 9.23 -11.93 -3.71
CA ASN A 20 8.51 -13.21 -3.79
C ASN A 20 7.74 -13.38 -5.11
N ARG A 21 7.76 -12.36 -5.97
CA ARG A 21 7.13 -12.39 -7.30
C ARG A 21 5.63 -12.66 -7.23
N VAL A 22 4.95 -12.00 -6.29
CA VAL A 22 3.50 -12.13 -6.12
C VAL A 22 2.74 -10.86 -6.52
N VAL A 23 3.42 -9.91 -7.17
CA VAL A 23 2.80 -8.66 -7.64
C VAL A 23 1.55 -8.94 -8.48
N GLY A 24 1.64 -9.86 -9.43
CA GLY A 24 0.52 -10.19 -10.30
C GLY A 24 -0.66 -10.75 -9.54
N GLN A 25 -0.42 -11.55 -8.50
CA GLN A 25 -1.49 -12.12 -7.67
C GLN A 25 -2.20 -11.03 -6.88
N VAL A 26 -1.45 -10.07 -6.35
CA VAL A 26 -2.02 -8.94 -5.59
C VAL A 26 -2.88 -8.08 -6.51
N ILE A 27 -2.34 -7.70 -7.66
CA ILE A 27 -3.06 -6.85 -8.63
C ILE A 27 -4.33 -7.55 -9.12
N SER A 28 -4.27 -8.86 -9.37
CA SER A 28 -5.46 -9.62 -9.77
C SER A 28 -6.58 -9.51 -8.75
N ARG A 29 -6.26 -9.55 -7.47
CA ARG A 29 -7.28 -9.44 -6.42
C ARG A 29 -7.92 -8.06 -6.39
N PHE A 30 -7.15 -7.01 -6.67
CA PHE A 30 -7.72 -5.67 -6.78
C PHE A 30 -8.66 -5.58 -7.98
N GLU A 31 -8.26 -6.11 -9.11
CA GLU A 31 -9.08 -6.06 -10.33
C GLU A 31 -10.34 -6.90 -10.21
N GLU A 32 -10.27 -8.04 -9.52
CA GLU A 32 -11.45 -8.88 -9.27
C GLU A 32 -12.50 -8.15 -8.44
N LYS A 33 -12.10 -7.17 -7.64
CA LYS A 33 -13.02 -6.35 -6.86
C LYS A 33 -13.48 -5.10 -7.64
N SER A 34 -13.15 -5.03 -8.92
CA SER A 34 -13.51 -3.90 -9.80
C SER A 34 -12.83 -2.58 -9.43
N TYR A 35 -11.68 -2.65 -8.77
CA TYR A 35 -10.88 -1.48 -8.51
C TYR A 35 -10.01 -1.20 -9.73
N SER A 36 -9.88 0.08 -10.09
CA SER A 36 -9.11 0.51 -11.26
C SER A 36 -7.76 1.05 -10.83
N ILE A 37 -6.71 0.65 -11.53
CA ILE A 37 -5.39 1.23 -11.35
C ILE A 37 -5.34 2.50 -12.20
N ILE A 38 -5.15 3.65 -11.56
CA ILE A 38 -5.11 4.92 -12.29
C ILE A 38 -3.72 5.55 -12.35
N ALA A 39 -2.78 5.08 -11.56
CA ALA A 39 -1.38 5.50 -11.63
C ALA A 39 -0.49 4.43 -11.01
N THR A 40 0.72 4.28 -11.55
CA THR A 40 1.74 3.40 -10.98
C THR A 40 3.11 4.02 -11.19
N ARG A 41 4.03 3.74 -10.26
CA ARG A 41 5.44 4.07 -10.43
C ARG A 41 6.30 3.22 -9.51
N MET A 42 7.47 2.85 -9.99
CA MET A 42 8.49 2.28 -9.11
C MET A 42 9.20 3.42 -8.41
N ILE A 43 9.41 3.30 -7.11
CA ILE A 43 10.06 4.34 -6.34
C ILE A 43 11.01 3.73 -5.30
N GLN A 44 12.23 4.29 -5.24
CA GLN A 44 13.17 3.94 -4.18
C GLN A 44 12.89 4.87 -3.01
N LEU A 45 12.51 4.30 -1.88
CA LEU A 45 12.22 5.09 -0.69
C LEU A 45 13.55 5.53 -0.06
N ASP A 46 13.68 6.85 0.14
CA ASP A 46 14.84 7.41 0.82
C ASP A 46 14.52 7.75 2.27
N ASP A 47 15.52 8.17 3.03
CA ASP A 47 15.35 8.46 4.45
C ASP A 47 14.30 9.53 4.72
N SER A 48 14.26 10.56 3.87
CA SER A 48 13.30 11.66 4.01
C SER A 48 11.87 11.16 3.83
N LEU A 49 11.64 10.40 2.77
CA LEU A 49 10.31 9.87 2.45
C LEU A 49 9.87 8.86 3.50
N LEU A 50 10.79 8.00 3.97
CA LEU A 50 10.50 7.04 5.03
C LEU A 50 10.13 7.72 6.33
N SER A 51 10.88 8.75 6.73
CA SER A 51 10.59 9.50 7.95
C SER A 51 9.23 10.21 7.88
N GLU A 52 8.87 10.70 6.71
CA GLU A 52 7.58 11.34 6.49
C GLU A 52 6.45 10.31 6.53
N HIS A 53 6.59 9.23 5.78
CA HIS A 53 5.53 8.22 5.66
C HIS A 53 5.30 7.47 6.99
N TYR A 54 6.35 7.25 7.76
CA TYR A 54 6.29 6.57 9.05
C TYR A 54 6.47 7.53 10.21
N ALA A 55 6.09 8.82 10.04
CA ALA A 55 6.31 9.85 11.05
C ALA A 55 5.76 9.45 12.44
N HIS A 56 4.64 8.75 12.47
CA HIS A 56 4.01 8.31 13.72
C HIS A 56 4.83 7.29 14.50
N VAL A 57 5.79 6.63 13.86
CA VAL A 57 6.65 5.61 14.49
C VAL A 57 8.14 5.87 14.28
N ALA A 58 8.51 6.98 13.61
CA ALA A 58 9.91 7.25 13.27
C ALA A 58 10.81 7.42 14.50
N HIS A 59 10.24 7.73 15.65
CA HIS A 59 10.96 7.88 16.92
C HIS A 59 11.06 6.57 17.73
N LEU A 60 10.43 5.51 17.27
CA LEU A 60 10.38 4.24 18.01
C LEU A 60 11.57 3.34 17.68
N PRO A 61 11.98 2.48 18.64
CA PRO A 61 13.19 1.64 18.45
C PRO A 61 13.16 0.71 17.26
N PHE A 62 11.97 0.31 16.80
CA PHE A 62 11.85 -0.62 15.67
C PHE A 62 11.84 0.07 14.31
N PHE A 63 11.82 1.40 14.27
CA PHE A 63 11.78 2.12 12.99
C PHE A 63 13.00 1.82 12.08
N PRO A 64 14.25 1.72 12.59
CA PRO A 64 15.38 1.39 11.73
C PRO A 64 15.20 0.09 10.94
N ASP A 65 14.55 -0.91 11.53
CA ASP A 65 14.28 -2.17 10.83
C ASP A 65 13.27 -1.98 9.72
N ILE A 66 12.22 -1.18 9.97
CA ILE A 66 11.23 -0.84 8.94
C ILE A 66 11.91 -0.08 7.81
N ALA A 67 12.73 0.92 8.14
CA ALA A 67 13.41 1.74 7.14
C ALA A 67 14.37 0.90 6.28
N SER A 68 15.14 0.02 6.92
CA SER A 68 16.04 -0.89 6.22
C SER A 68 15.30 -1.80 5.26
N PHE A 69 14.20 -2.39 5.71
CA PHE A 69 13.38 -3.27 4.88
C PHE A 69 12.76 -2.51 3.72
N MET A 70 12.09 -1.41 4.00
CA MET A 70 11.35 -0.66 2.97
C MET A 70 12.25 -0.01 1.93
N SER A 71 13.52 0.24 2.26
CA SER A 71 14.50 0.80 1.32
C SER A 71 15.39 -0.25 0.68
N SER A 72 15.18 -1.54 0.98
CA SER A 72 16.04 -2.62 0.47
C SER A 72 15.98 -2.76 -1.05
N ARG A 73 14.93 -2.27 -1.69
CA ARG A 73 14.78 -2.22 -3.14
C ARG A 73 13.63 -1.27 -3.48
N PRO A 74 13.49 -0.84 -4.75
CA PRO A 74 12.33 -0.05 -5.15
C PRO A 74 11.02 -0.80 -4.90
N VAL A 75 10.01 -0.05 -4.45
CA VAL A 75 8.65 -0.55 -4.25
C VAL A 75 7.76 -0.08 -5.40
N LEU A 76 6.63 -0.74 -5.60
CA LEU A 76 5.65 -0.32 -6.60
C LEU A 76 4.55 0.45 -5.89
N ALA A 77 4.48 1.75 -6.17
CA ALA A 77 3.41 2.61 -5.68
C ALA A 77 2.30 2.67 -6.72
N MET A 78 1.04 2.68 -6.27
CA MET A 78 -0.09 2.82 -7.19
C MET A 78 -1.24 3.55 -6.51
N ILE A 79 -2.08 4.15 -7.34
CA ILE A 79 -3.35 4.71 -6.91
C ILE A 79 -4.44 3.81 -7.44
N LEU A 80 -5.29 3.31 -6.56
CA LEU A 80 -6.50 2.58 -6.94
C LEU A 80 -7.71 3.49 -6.77
N GLU A 81 -8.66 3.35 -7.68
CA GLU A 81 -9.93 4.07 -7.62
C GLU A 81 -11.06 3.05 -7.65
N GLY A 82 -12.07 3.29 -6.83
CA GLY A 82 -13.24 2.44 -6.82
C GLY A 82 -14.23 2.85 -5.75
N GLU A 83 -15.41 2.29 -5.82
CA GLU A 83 -16.45 2.51 -4.81
C GLU A 83 -15.99 1.93 -3.47
N ASN A 84 -15.92 2.77 -2.43
CA ASN A 84 -15.46 2.38 -1.10
C ASN A 84 -14.09 1.71 -1.08
N VAL A 85 -13.20 2.10 -1.99
CA VAL A 85 -11.93 1.38 -2.18
C VAL A 85 -11.02 1.44 -0.95
N VAL A 86 -11.08 2.52 -0.17
CA VAL A 86 -10.20 2.64 1.01
C VAL A 86 -10.46 1.48 1.98
N GLN A 87 -11.69 1.31 2.43
CA GLN A 87 -12.03 0.23 3.36
C GLN A 87 -12.01 -1.13 2.66
N GLY A 88 -12.47 -1.18 1.41
CA GLY A 88 -12.51 -2.43 0.65
C GLY A 88 -11.14 -3.06 0.49
N VAL A 89 -10.11 -2.25 0.20
CA VAL A 89 -8.74 -2.77 0.11
C VAL A 89 -8.25 -3.25 1.47
N ARG A 90 -8.53 -2.51 2.54
CA ARG A 90 -8.09 -2.92 3.87
C ARG A 90 -8.71 -4.26 4.27
N ASP A 91 -9.99 -4.47 3.96
CA ASP A 91 -10.64 -5.76 4.20
C ASP A 91 -10.00 -6.88 3.38
N LEU A 92 -9.63 -6.57 2.14
CA LEU A 92 -8.98 -7.54 1.26
C LEU A 92 -7.57 -7.89 1.73
N LEU A 93 -6.85 -6.93 2.32
CA LEU A 93 -5.50 -7.17 2.85
C LEU A 93 -5.52 -8.06 4.10
N GLY A 94 -6.50 -7.86 4.97
CA GLY A 94 -6.52 -8.49 6.29
C GLY A 94 -5.66 -7.72 7.30
N PRO A 95 -5.52 -8.23 8.52
CA PRO A 95 -4.78 -7.55 9.59
C PRO A 95 -3.28 -7.42 9.27
N THR A 96 -2.64 -6.48 9.96
CA THR A 96 -1.23 -6.16 9.76
C THR A 96 -0.32 -7.38 9.94
N ASP A 97 -0.60 -8.20 10.93
CA ASP A 97 0.20 -9.39 11.20
C ASP A 97 -0.25 -10.54 10.31
N SER A 98 0.58 -10.88 9.32
CA SER A 98 0.26 -11.94 8.36
C SER A 98 0.08 -13.30 9.04
N THR A 99 0.74 -13.53 10.19
CA THR A 99 0.63 -14.81 10.89
C THR A 99 -0.76 -15.05 11.49
N THR A 100 -1.51 -13.98 11.74
CA THR A 100 -2.87 -14.05 12.27
C THR A 100 -3.93 -13.72 11.23
N ALA A 101 -3.51 -13.32 10.03
CA ALA A 101 -4.45 -12.97 8.96
C ALA A 101 -5.14 -14.23 8.43
N PRO A 102 -6.46 -14.20 8.24
CA PRO A 102 -7.18 -15.35 7.73
C PRO A 102 -6.78 -15.69 6.29
N LYS A 103 -6.87 -16.97 5.94
CA LYS A 103 -6.76 -17.39 4.55
C LYS A 103 -7.86 -16.71 3.74
N GLY A 104 -7.54 -16.36 2.51
CA GLY A 104 -8.42 -15.58 1.64
C GLY A 104 -8.09 -14.10 1.64
N THR A 105 -7.43 -13.59 2.69
CA THR A 105 -6.88 -12.24 2.67
C THR A 105 -5.52 -12.26 2.00
N ILE A 106 -5.10 -11.12 1.45
CA ILE A 106 -3.81 -11.02 0.78
C ILE A 106 -2.68 -11.35 1.75
N ARG A 107 -2.71 -10.81 2.95
CA ARG A 107 -1.66 -11.04 3.94
C ARG A 107 -1.68 -12.46 4.49
N GLY A 108 -2.87 -13.04 4.64
CA GLY A 108 -2.98 -14.43 5.08
C GLY A 108 -2.43 -15.42 4.08
N ASP A 109 -2.61 -15.13 2.80
CA ASP A 109 -2.17 -16.02 1.72
C ASP A 109 -0.72 -15.78 1.31
N LEU A 110 -0.24 -14.54 1.33
CA LEU A 110 1.01 -14.15 0.69
C LEU A 110 2.02 -13.49 1.65
N GLY A 111 1.61 -13.07 2.83
CA GLY A 111 2.50 -12.42 3.78
C GLY A 111 3.23 -13.40 4.68
N THR A 112 4.25 -12.91 5.37
CA THR A 112 5.10 -13.71 6.24
C THR A 112 4.94 -13.34 7.71
N ASP A 113 5.01 -12.05 8.03
CA ASP A 113 4.96 -11.56 9.42
C ASP A 113 4.34 -10.15 9.47
N ARG A 114 4.59 -9.40 10.53
CA ARG A 114 4.02 -8.06 10.70
C ARG A 114 4.65 -7.01 9.80
N MET A 115 5.90 -7.21 9.38
CA MET A 115 6.62 -6.27 8.53
C MET A 115 6.61 -6.73 7.07
N ARG A 116 6.86 -8.03 6.85
CA ARG A 116 6.79 -8.64 5.52
C ARG A 116 5.37 -9.09 5.22
N ASN A 117 4.51 -8.09 5.03
CA ASN A 117 3.08 -8.31 4.86
C ASN A 117 2.55 -7.82 3.51
N VAL A 118 3.41 -7.75 2.54
CA VAL A 118 3.28 -7.56 1.09
C VAL A 118 2.73 -6.22 0.63
N VAL A 119 1.76 -5.62 1.31
CA VAL A 119 1.07 -4.42 0.82
C VAL A 119 0.83 -3.43 1.94
N HIS A 120 1.09 -2.16 1.66
CA HIS A 120 0.57 -1.05 2.44
C HIS A 120 -0.64 -0.47 1.71
N ALA A 121 -1.67 -0.12 2.46
CA ALA A 121 -2.82 0.62 1.94
C ALA A 121 -3.18 1.72 2.93
N SER A 122 -3.66 2.85 2.41
CA SER A 122 -4.10 3.95 3.26
C SER A 122 -5.19 3.49 4.23
N ASP A 123 -5.15 3.99 5.46
CA ASP A 123 -6.06 3.54 6.52
C ASP A 123 -7.34 4.37 6.63
N SER A 124 -7.41 5.49 5.91
CA SER A 124 -8.59 6.35 5.89
C SER A 124 -8.61 7.18 4.62
N LEU A 125 -9.76 7.74 4.30
CA LEU A 125 -9.90 8.62 3.14
C LEU A 125 -8.99 9.85 3.27
N GLU A 126 -8.89 10.40 4.47
CA GLU A 126 -8.02 11.54 4.76
C GLU A 126 -6.55 11.21 4.54
N ASN A 127 -6.08 10.09 5.08
CA ASN A 127 -4.71 9.66 4.90
C ASN A 127 -4.43 9.25 3.46
N ALA A 128 -5.41 8.70 2.75
CA ALA A 128 -5.25 8.38 1.33
C ALA A 128 -4.88 9.63 0.53
N GLN A 129 -5.57 10.73 0.78
CA GLN A 129 -5.28 11.99 0.08
C GLN A 129 -3.86 12.48 0.36
N VAL A 130 -3.45 12.44 1.62
CA VAL A 130 -2.10 12.84 2.04
C VAL A 130 -1.04 11.94 1.40
N GLU A 131 -1.27 10.63 1.42
CA GLU A 131 -0.31 9.66 0.89
C GLU A 131 -0.21 9.74 -0.64
N ILE A 132 -1.32 9.94 -1.32
CA ILE A 132 -1.32 10.13 -2.78
C ILE A 132 -0.46 11.34 -3.15
N GLU A 133 -0.62 12.45 -2.46
CA GLU A 133 0.21 13.63 -2.70
C GLU A 133 1.68 13.34 -2.42
N ARG A 134 1.97 12.61 -1.34
CA ARG A 134 3.34 12.27 -0.98
C ARG A 134 4.06 11.49 -2.07
N PHE A 135 3.39 10.53 -2.69
CA PHE A 135 4.03 9.62 -3.65
C PHE A 135 3.81 9.99 -5.11
N PHE A 136 2.84 10.86 -5.41
CA PHE A 136 2.46 11.15 -6.78
C PHE A 136 2.28 12.65 -7.10
N SER A 137 2.69 13.56 -6.20
CA SER A 137 2.45 14.99 -6.41
C SER A 137 3.05 15.51 -7.72
N ASP A 138 4.22 15.02 -8.09
CA ASP A 138 4.87 15.41 -9.33
C ASP A 138 4.07 15.01 -10.58
N GLN A 139 3.40 13.88 -10.54
CA GLN A 139 2.53 13.44 -11.63
C GLN A 139 1.19 14.19 -11.62
N LEU A 140 0.65 14.46 -10.45
CA LEU A 140 -0.61 15.21 -10.33
C LEU A 140 -0.44 16.65 -10.81
N ALA A 141 0.71 17.25 -10.58
CA ALA A 141 1.00 18.62 -11.01
C ALA A 141 1.01 18.77 -12.53
N ASN A 142 1.19 17.68 -13.26
CA ASN A 142 1.26 17.65 -14.71
C ASN A 142 0.00 17.06 -15.36
N ALA A 143 -0.98 16.75 -14.54
CA ALA A 143 -2.21 16.14 -15.05
C ALA A 143 -3.14 17.18 -15.67
#